data_e5b9c5dcd416a539819fa79151941e13
#
_entry.id   e5b9c5dcd416a539819fa79151941e13
#
_cell.length_a   1.000
_cell.length_b   1.000
_cell.length_c   1.000
_cell.angle_alpha   90.00
_cell.angle_beta   90.00
_cell.angle_gamma   90.00
#
_symmetry.space_group_name_H-M   'P 1'
#
loop_
_entity.id
_entity.type
_entity.pdbx_description
1 polymer ?
#
loop_
_entity_poly.entity_id
_entity_poly.type
_entity_poly.pdbx_seq_one_letter_code
_entity_poly.pdbx_strand_id
1 'polypeptide(L)'
;MIQFHSRQRQRNRVVTFVMAAFVAGCNPGVDREIIESDSDQQNVEILINREIQLIAEDFLALRPMRGFPHQMSVNEAYLWQDRIVEYFEADLGPVVGYKTGGHSPGPGFATFPAEGIRGVILENMIFPSGTRVTLDQTKRGFLEADFAFRVGDDSINDAQTALEVLAGLDAIIPFAEIPDPYYEEGSRTINGTIVSNMGSRLGFVGEPVILSATQQWLEKINKFTFAVHDEHGNLIDQGTMAGWYEPLQVVIWLRDQLLQSGKRLSPGDLLSLGNIGILRQLHENSPRGPAYRSDEFILSYYGLVDEPVEVAIRIDRSKR
;
A
#
# COMPACT_ATOMS: atom_id res chain seq x y z
N MET A 1 5.21 18.74 12.70
CA MET A 1 6.46 18.14 12.15
C MET A 1 6.51 16.71 12.67
N ILE A 2 6.16 15.75 11.81
CA ILE A 2 6.18 14.33 12.17
C ILE A 2 7.64 13.92 12.18
N GLN A 3 8.22 13.69 13.38
CA GLN A 3 9.56 13.11 13.49
C GLN A 3 9.45 11.59 13.41
N PHE A 4 9.88 11.02 12.31
CA PHE A 4 10.11 9.59 12.21
C PHE A 4 11.40 9.24 12.96
N HIS A 5 11.29 8.44 14.00
CA HIS A 5 12.47 7.94 14.71
C HIS A 5 13.02 6.75 13.93
N SER A 6 14.18 6.93 13.30
CA SER A 6 14.91 5.84 12.67
C SER A 6 15.25 4.77 13.73
N ARG A 7 14.60 3.63 13.67
CA ARG A 7 14.92 2.47 14.49
C ARG A 7 15.90 1.59 13.74
N GLN A 8 17.13 1.52 14.24
CA GLN A 8 18.07 0.46 13.87
C GLN A 8 17.48 -0.88 14.32
N ARG A 9 16.83 -1.60 13.41
CA ARG A 9 16.46 -3.01 13.65
C ARG A 9 17.72 -3.85 13.64
N GLN A 10 17.99 -4.53 14.77
CA GLN A 10 19.05 -5.53 14.85
C GLN A 10 18.82 -6.63 13.81
N ARG A 11 19.74 -6.72 12.86
CA ARG A 11 19.82 -7.85 11.95
C ARG A 11 20.26 -9.08 12.74
N ASN A 12 19.38 -10.03 12.95
CA ASN A 12 19.74 -11.43 13.18
C ASN A 12 18.49 -12.29 13.02
N ARG A 13 18.43 -13.04 11.92
CA ARG A 13 18.10 -14.48 11.90
C ARG A 13 17.85 -14.90 10.47
N VAL A 14 18.78 -15.68 9.96
CA VAL A 14 18.55 -16.56 8.82
C VAL A 14 17.51 -17.59 9.29
N VAL A 15 16.28 -17.48 8.75
CA VAL A 15 15.24 -18.49 8.95
C VAL A 15 15.26 -19.38 7.72
N THR A 16 15.83 -20.55 7.89
CA THR A 16 15.74 -21.63 6.88
C THR A 16 14.33 -22.20 6.97
N PHE A 17 13.48 -21.89 5.99
CA PHE A 17 12.16 -22.52 5.85
C PHE A 17 12.26 -23.80 5.03
N VAL A 18 11.90 -24.90 5.64
CA VAL A 18 11.66 -26.18 4.98
C VAL A 18 10.22 -26.15 4.46
N MET A 19 10.03 -26.13 3.13
CA MET A 19 8.72 -26.32 2.52
C MET A 19 8.31 -27.77 2.68
N ALA A 20 7.28 -28.04 3.50
CA ALA A 20 6.57 -29.31 3.51
C ALA A 20 5.34 -29.17 2.59
N ALA A 21 5.37 -29.80 1.44
CA ALA A 21 4.20 -29.94 0.58
C ALA A 21 3.27 -31.02 1.16
N PHE A 22 2.04 -30.64 1.56
CA PHE A 22 0.97 -31.58 1.85
C PHE A 22 0.20 -31.88 0.58
N VAL A 23 0.36 -33.10 0.04
CA VAL A 23 -0.54 -33.68 -0.97
C VAL A 23 -1.28 -34.85 -0.32
N ALA A 24 -2.59 -34.73 -0.14
CA ALA A 24 -3.46 -35.83 0.22
C ALA A 24 -4.33 -36.20 -1.00
N GLY A 25 -4.19 -37.42 -1.51
CA GLY A 25 -5.09 -37.97 -2.54
C GLY A 25 -4.52 -39.22 -3.18
N CYS A 26 -4.97 -40.41 -2.74
CA CYS A 26 -4.54 -41.72 -3.18
C CYS A 26 -4.80 -42.01 -4.67
N ASN A 27 -3.77 -42.49 -5.35
CA ASN A 27 -3.90 -43.57 -6.34
C ASN A 27 -2.56 -44.31 -6.48
N PRO A 28 -2.50 -45.67 -6.45
CA PRO A 28 -1.26 -46.43 -6.48
C PRO A 28 -0.85 -46.73 -7.92
N GLY A 29 0.29 -46.21 -8.33
CA GLY A 29 0.93 -46.59 -9.58
C GLY A 29 1.81 -45.52 -10.17
N VAL A 30 3.12 -45.71 -10.00
CA VAL A 30 4.26 -44.95 -10.53
C VAL A 30 4.77 -43.84 -9.59
N ASP A 31 5.55 -44.28 -8.61
CA ASP A 31 6.51 -43.41 -7.92
C ASP A 31 7.56 -42.93 -8.92
N ARG A 32 7.42 -41.66 -9.35
CA ARG A 32 8.52 -40.84 -9.76
C ARG A 32 8.60 -39.69 -8.71
N GLU A 33 9.30 -39.94 -7.63
CA GLU A 33 9.92 -38.85 -6.87
C GLU A 33 10.83 -38.10 -7.85
N ILE A 34 10.36 -36.97 -8.35
CA ILE A 34 11.24 -35.97 -8.94
C ILE A 34 11.96 -35.37 -7.70
N ILE A 35 13.09 -35.98 -7.35
CA ILE A 35 14.07 -35.33 -6.47
C ILE A 35 14.62 -34.20 -7.33
N GLU A 36 14.01 -33.02 -7.24
CA GLU A 36 14.65 -31.80 -7.73
C GLU A 36 15.99 -31.70 -6.98
N SER A 37 17.09 -31.74 -7.72
CA SER A 37 18.40 -31.68 -7.12
C SER A 37 18.59 -30.31 -6.43
N ASP A 38 19.35 -30.24 -5.33
CA ASP A 38 19.68 -28.97 -4.65
C ASP A 38 20.20 -27.92 -5.63
N SER A 39 20.87 -28.35 -6.72
CA SER A 39 21.35 -27.49 -7.79
C SER A 39 20.23 -26.86 -8.62
N ASP A 40 19.10 -27.57 -8.85
CA ASP A 40 17.97 -27.04 -9.62
C ASP A 40 17.19 -26.02 -8.79
N GLN A 41 17.01 -26.26 -7.49
CA GLN A 41 16.40 -25.31 -6.57
C GLN A 41 17.24 -24.04 -6.44
N GLN A 42 18.57 -24.14 -6.34
CA GLN A 42 19.47 -22.99 -6.33
C GLN A 42 19.41 -22.17 -7.63
N ASN A 43 19.32 -22.83 -8.78
CA ASN A 43 19.21 -22.14 -10.06
C ASN A 43 17.89 -21.38 -10.18
N VAL A 44 16.77 -21.94 -9.75
CA VAL A 44 15.47 -21.26 -9.71
C VAL A 44 15.51 -20.04 -8.79
N GLU A 45 16.09 -20.16 -7.61
CA GLU A 45 16.24 -19.07 -6.66
C GLU A 45 17.08 -17.91 -7.22
N ILE A 46 18.16 -18.20 -7.92
CA ILE A 46 19.00 -17.20 -8.61
C ILE A 46 18.19 -16.45 -9.68
N LEU A 47 17.38 -17.17 -10.47
CA LEU A 47 16.54 -16.57 -11.51
C LEU A 47 15.47 -15.66 -10.90
N ILE A 48 14.79 -16.10 -9.85
CA ILE A 48 13.78 -15.30 -9.13
C ILE A 48 14.42 -14.01 -8.58
N ASN A 49 15.56 -14.11 -7.90
CA ASN A 49 16.26 -12.93 -7.36
C ASN A 49 16.66 -11.95 -8.46
N ARG A 50 17.07 -12.47 -9.62
CA ARG A 50 17.41 -11.62 -10.79
C ARG A 50 16.19 -10.88 -11.32
N GLU A 51 15.03 -11.54 -11.44
CA GLU A 51 13.79 -10.90 -11.89
C GLU A 51 13.31 -9.83 -10.91
N ILE A 52 13.36 -10.11 -9.61
CA ILE A 52 13.01 -9.13 -8.56
C ILE A 52 13.91 -7.90 -8.65
N GLN A 53 15.23 -8.10 -8.79
CA GLN A 53 16.19 -7.00 -8.95
C GLN A 53 15.84 -6.15 -10.18
N LEU A 54 15.55 -6.77 -11.33
CA LEU A 54 15.21 -6.04 -12.56
C LEU A 54 13.93 -5.24 -12.43
N ILE A 55 12.91 -5.76 -11.75
CA ILE A 55 11.66 -5.03 -11.46
C ILE A 55 11.94 -3.85 -10.52
N ALA A 56 12.78 -4.04 -9.50
CA ALA A 56 13.17 -2.95 -8.60
C ALA A 56 13.92 -1.84 -9.34
N GLU A 57 14.89 -2.21 -10.19
CA GLU A 57 15.65 -1.27 -11.02
C GLU A 57 14.72 -0.49 -11.99
N ASP A 58 13.75 -1.17 -12.62
CA ASP A 58 12.77 -0.53 -13.50
C ASP A 58 11.87 0.46 -12.73
N PHE A 59 11.40 0.06 -11.55
CA PHE A 59 10.59 0.92 -10.68
C PHE A 59 11.37 2.17 -10.25
N LEU A 60 12.59 2.02 -9.72
CA LEU A 60 13.42 3.12 -9.24
C LEU A 60 13.83 4.07 -10.37
N ALA A 61 14.10 3.54 -11.54
CA ALA A 61 14.50 4.32 -12.71
C ALA A 61 13.32 4.87 -13.53
N LEU A 62 12.07 4.72 -13.05
CA LEU A 62 10.86 5.16 -13.76
C LEU A 62 10.75 4.57 -15.18
N ARG A 63 11.18 3.33 -15.36
CA ARG A 63 10.96 2.54 -16.57
C ARG A 63 9.70 1.70 -16.43
N PRO A 64 9.06 1.30 -17.56
CA PRO A 64 7.93 0.38 -17.45
C PRO A 64 8.41 -0.95 -16.86
N MET A 65 7.79 -1.33 -15.73
CA MET A 65 8.09 -2.60 -15.08
C MET A 65 7.65 -3.76 -15.98
N ARG A 66 8.54 -4.72 -16.18
CA ARG A 66 8.20 -5.98 -16.82
C ARG A 66 7.25 -6.79 -15.95
N GLY A 67 6.40 -7.58 -16.55
CA GLY A 67 5.58 -8.52 -15.81
C GLY A 67 6.42 -9.60 -15.15
N PHE A 68 5.91 -10.15 -14.07
CA PHE A 68 6.55 -11.29 -13.44
C PHE A 68 6.24 -12.56 -14.26
N PRO A 69 7.25 -13.25 -14.81
CA PRO A 69 7.03 -14.30 -15.82
C PRO A 69 6.49 -15.62 -15.24
N HIS A 70 6.48 -15.77 -13.93
CA HIS A 70 6.09 -17.01 -13.27
C HIS A 70 4.66 -16.94 -12.72
N GLN A 71 3.94 -18.05 -12.86
CA GLN A 71 2.72 -18.23 -12.09
C GLN A 71 3.10 -18.43 -10.62
N MET A 72 2.43 -17.70 -9.75
CA MET A 72 2.67 -17.73 -8.33
C MET A 72 1.35 -17.61 -7.56
N SER A 73 1.33 -18.16 -6.37
CA SER A 73 0.27 -17.89 -5.39
C SER A 73 0.39 -16.49 -4.81
N VAL A 74 -0.66 -16.02 -4.15
CA VAL A 74 -0.64 -14.75 -3.40
C VAL A 74 0.42 -14.77 -2.29
N ASN A 75 0.59 -15.90 -1.60
CA ASN A 75 1.58 -16.03 -0.54
C ASN A 75 3.02 -15.92 -1.08
N GLU A 76 3.32 -16.55 -2.22
CA GLU A 76 4.61 -16.39 -2.88
C GLU A 76 4.83 -14.96 -3.34
N ALA A 77 3.79 -14.29 -3.86
CA ALA A 77 3.89 -12.88 -4.25
C ALA A 77 4.27 -11.97 -3.05
N TYR A 78 3.78 -12.24 -1.85
CA TYR A 78 4.18 -11.52 -0.64
C TYR A 78 5.63 -11.83 -0.21
N LEU A 79 6.10 -13.08 -0.35
CA LEU A 79 7.50 -13.40 -0.10
C LEU A 79 8.43 -12.64 -1.06
N TRP A 80 8.02 -12.48 -2.31
CA TRP A 80 8.80 -11.73 -3.29
C TRP A 80 8.65 -10.22 -3.13
N GLN A 81 7.50 -9.73 -2.63
CA GLN A 81 7.35 -8.35 -2.20
C GLN A 81 8.36 -8.02 -1.09
N ASP A 82 8.56 -8.90 -0.13
CA ASP A 82 9.52 -8.68 0.94
C ASP A 82 10.95 -8.52 0.41
N ARG A 83 11.32 -9.30 -0.62
CA ARG A 83 12.63 -9.19 -1.28
C ARG A 83 12.78 -7.91 -2.10
N ILE A 84 11.76 -7.50 -2.84
CA ILE A 84 11.85 -6.25 -3.62
C ILE A 84 11.93 -5.03 -2.70
N VAL A 85 11.26 -5.09 -1.55
CA VAL A 85 11.32 -4.04 -0.52
C VAL A 85 12.75 -3.87 0.01
N GLU A 86 13.54 -4.96 0.18
CA GLU A 86 14.96 -4.87 0.56
C GLU A 86 15.78 -4.07 -0.46
N TYR A 87 15.47 -4.18 -1.77
CA TYR A 87 16.11 -3.32 -2.79
C TYR A 87 15.65 -1.87 -2.67
N PHE A 88 14.38 -1.64 -2.36
CA PHE A 88 13.83 -0.28 -2.23
C PHE A 88 14.36 0.44 -1.00
N GLU A 89 14.61 -0.24 0.11
CA GLU A 89 15.11 0.36 1.34
C GLU A 89 16.44 1.11 1.16
N ALA A 90 17.27 0.70 0.21
CA ALA A 90 18.55 1.35 -0.07
C ALA A 90 18.38 2.80 -0.56
N ASP A 91 17.34 3.07 -1.36
CA ASP A 91 17.07 4.38 -1.97
C ASP A 91 15.91 5.12 -1.27
N LEU A 92 14.90 4.37 -0.79
CA LEU A 92 13.66 4.92 -0.27
C LEU A 92 13.55 4.89 1.26
N GLY A 93 14.59 4.45 1.94
CA GLY A 93 14.64 4.39 3.41
C GLY A 93 13.87 3.21 4.00
N PRO A 94 13.82 3.09 5.33
CA PRO A 94 13.20 1.97 6.01
C PRO A 94 11.67 1.95 5.83
N VAL A 95 11.06 0.78 6.07
CA VAL A 95 9.61 0.63 6.18
C VAL A 95 9.10 1.43 7.37
N VAL A 96 8.14 2.33 7.12
CA VAL A 96 7.48 3.18 8.12
C VAL A 96 5.98 2.91 8.23
N GLY A 97 5.48 1.92 7.48
CA GLY A 97 4.07 1.56 7.53
C GLY A 97 3.65 0.63 6.41
N TYR A 98 2.36 0.48 6.27
CA TYR A 98 1.74 -0.43 5.32
C TYR A 98 0.55 0.24 4.64
N LYS A 99 0.25 -0.21 3.44
CA LYS A 99 -0.95 0.21 2.71
C LYS A 99 -1.78 -0.99 2.30
N THR A 100 -3.06 -0.76 2.06
CA THR A 100 -3.96 -1.77 1.52
C THR A 100 -4.61 -1.30 0.22
N GLY A 101 -5.24 -2.20 -0.50
CA GLY A 101 -6.04 -1.90 -1.68
C GLY A 101 -6.96 -3.04 -2.03
N GLY A 102 -8.00 -2.73 -2.83
CA GLY A 102 -8.99 -3.72 -3.24
C GLY A 102 -10.20 -3.87 -2.32
N HIS A 103 -10.25 -3.14 -1.21
CA HIS A 103 -11.41 -3.16 -0.28
C HIS A 103 -12.57 -2.28 -0.77
N SER A 104 -12.30 -1.31 -1.64
CA SER A 104 -13.31 -0.39 -2.16
C SER A 104 -14.32 -1.10 -3.06
N PRO A 105 -15.63 -0.84 -2.91
CA PRO A 105 -16.63 -1.36 -3.81
C PRO A 105 -16.53 -0.66 -5.17
N GLY A 106 -16.40 -1.43 -6.24
CA GLY A 106 -16.39 -0.85 -7.58
C GLY A 106 -15.81 -1.78 -8.64
N PRO A 107 -16.17 -1.58 -9.91
CA PRO A 107 -15.74 -2.46 -11.00
C PRO A 107 -14.22 -2.41 -11.25
N GLY A 108 -13.55 -1.33 -10.86
CA GLY A 108 -12.09 -1.19 -10.97
C GLY A 108 -11.30 -2.12 -10.07
N PHE A 109 -11.92 -2.66 -9.03
CA PHE A 109 -11.32 -3.56 -8.05
C PHE A 109 -11.80 -5.02 -8.18
N ALA A 110 -12.69 -5.31 -9.13
CA ALA A 110 -13.25 -6.65 -9.32
C ALA A 110 -12.20 -7.74 -9.65
N THR A 111 -10.99 -7.36 -10.03
CA THR A 111 -9.87 -8.28 -10.29
C THR A 111 -9.00 -8.52 -9.07
N PHE A 112 -9.18 -7.78 -7.98
CA PHE A 112 -8.43 -7.98 -6.74
C PHE A 112 -9.03 -9.14 -5.94
N PRO A 113 -8.24 -9.82 -5.08
CA PRO A 113 -8.79 -10.73 -4.08
C PRO A 113 -9.87 -10.03 -3.26
N ALA A 114 -10.92 -10.75 -2.90
CA ALA A 114 -12.06 -10.19 -2.16
C ALA A 114 -11.64 -9.56 -0.80
N GLU A 115 -10.60 -10.13 -0.21
CA GLU A 115 -9.98 -9.66 1.03
C GLU A 115 -8.96 -8.52 0.84
N GLY A 116 -8.70 -8.10 -0.40
CA GLY A 116 -7.73 -7.06 -0.72
C GLY A 116 -6.30 -7.55 -0.88
N ILE A 117 -5.39 -6.59 -1.09
CA ILE A 117 -3.93 -6.79 -1.14
C ILE A 117 -3.23 -5.74 -0.27
N ARG A 118 -1.99 -6.04 0.15
CA ARG A 118 -1.17 -5.11 0.93
C ARG A 118 0.14 -4.75 0.25
N GLY A 119 0.67 -3.58 0.59
CA GLY A 119 2.01 -3.12 0.28
C GLY A 119 2.67 -2.49 1.50
N VAL A 120 3.90 -2.00 1.34
CA VAL A 120 4.64 -1.27 2.37
C VAL A 120 4.81 0.19 1.99
N ILE A 121 4.94 1.04 3.00
CA ILE A 121 5.27 2.46 2.88
C ILE A 121 6.71 2.63 3.38
N LEU A 122 7.56 3.22 2.53
CA LEU A 122 8.94 3.53 2.85
C LEU A 122 9.09 5.01 3.23
N GLU A 123 10.07 5.34 4.07
CA GLU A 123 10.22 6.67 4.67
C GLU A 123 10.28 7.79 3.63
N ASN A 124 11.08 7.63 2.57
CA ASN A 124 11.26 8.64 1.53
C ASN A 124 10.09 8.73 0.53
N MET A 125 9.07 7.89 0.68
CA MET A 125 7.80 8.01 -0.05
C MET A 125 6.83 8.98 0.61
N ILE A 126 7.08 9.42 1.86
CA ILE A 126 6.13 10.21 2.65
C ILE A 126 6.57 11.66 2.72
N PHE A 127 5.64 12.54 2.36
CA PHE A 127 5.81 13.98 2.30
C PHE A 127 4.80 14.69 3.18
N PRO A 128 5.18 15.78 3.86
CA PRO A 128 4.23 16.65 4.54
C PRO A 128 3.22 17.28 3.57
N SER A 129 2.03 17.57 4.06
CA SER A 129 1.00 18.35 3.36
C SER A 129 1.58 19.63 2.77
N GLY A 130 1.19 19.97 1.53
CA GLY A 130 1.64 21.15 0.81
C GLY A 130 3.02 21.00 0.15
N THR A 131 3.69 19.85 0.28
CA THR A 131 4.93 19.59 -0.44
C THR A 131 4.68 19.62 -1.95
N ARG A 132 5.57 20.30 -2.68
CA ARG A 132 5.57 20.33 -4.14
C ARG A 132 6.42 19.20 -4.71
N VAL A 133 5.81 18.36 -5.52
CA VAL A 133 6.49 17.28 -6.26
C VAL A 133 6.45 17.58 -7.75
N THR A 134 7.42 17.08 -8.51
CA THR A 134 7.42 17.22 -9.96
C THR A 134 6.67 16.06 -10.60
N LEU A 135 5.90 16.33 -11.66
CA LEU A 135 5.09 15.30 -12.34
C LEU A 135 5.97 14.16 -12.92
N ASP A 136 7.22 14.45 -13.26
CA ASP A 136 8.18 13.49 -13.81
C ASP A 136 8.65 12.42 -12.81
N GLN A 137 8.36 12.59 -11.51
CA GLN A 137 8.57 11.55 -10.49
C GLN A 137 7.62 10.36 -10.64
N THR A 138 6.62 10.49 -11.53
CA THR A 138 5.71 9.40 -11.92
C THR A 138 5.56 9.35 -13.45
N LYS A 139 5.09 8.23 -13.99
CA LYS A 139 4.85 8.05 -15.44
C LYS A 139 3.39 7.75 -15.78
N ARG A 140 2.70 7.04 -14.90
CA ARG A 140 1.27 6.72 -14.98
C ARG A 140 0.56 6.99 -13.65
N GLY A 141 1.14 7.89 -12.84
CA GLY A 141 0.60 8.25 -11.53
C GLY A 141 -0.82 8.80 -11.61
N PHE A 142 -1.59 8.49 -10.60
CA PHE A 142 -2.94 9.02 -10.40
C PHE A 142 -3.14 9.38 -8.93
N LEU A 143 -3.95 10.40 -8.70
CA LEU A 143 -4.31 10.82 -7.35
C LEU A 143 -5.34 9.87 -6.75
N GLU A 144 -5.11 9.44 -5.52
CA GLU A 144 -6.03 8.74 -4.64
C GLU A 144 -6.35 9.61 -3.43
N ALA A 145 -7.64 9.80 -3.16
CA ALA A 145 -8.09 10.28 -1.86
C ALA A 145 -8.08 9.09 -0.90
N ASP A 146 -7.35 9.20 0.20
CA ASP A 146 -7.15 8.13 1.18
C ASP A 146 -7.10 8.73 2.59
N PHE A 147 -7.01 7.91 3.59
CA PHE A 147 -6.69 8.28 4.96
C PHE A 147 -5.81 7.20 5.57
N ALA A 148 -5.05 7.56 6.58
CA ALA A 148 -4.19 6.63 7.29
C ALA A 148 -4.49 6.63 8.78
N PHE A 149 -4.26 5.50 9.43
CA PHE A 149 -4.12 5.44 10.87
C PHE A 149 -2.65 5.42 11.26
N ARG A 150 -2.35 5.82 12.50
CA ARG A 150 -1.06 5.60 13.10
C ARG A 150 -1.19 4.64 14.27
N VAL A 151 -0.32 3.63 14.30
CA VAL A 151 -0.23 2.70 15.42
C VAL A 151 0.34 3.43 16.64
N GLY A 152 -0.36 3.37 17.77
CA GLY A 152 0.06 3.97 19.04
C GLY A 152 0.65 2.96 20.01
N ASP A 153 0.19 1.70 19.95
CA ASP A 153 0.55 0.67 20.92
C ASP A 153 0.63 -0.73 20.31
N ASP A 154 1.57 -1.54 20.77
CA ASP A 154 1.80 -2.91 20.29
C ASP A 154 0.61 -3.85 20.55
N SER A 155 -0.31 -3.52 21.47
CA SER A 155 -1.51 -4.32 21.77
C SER A 155 -2.44 -4.50 20.58
N ILE A 156 -2.33 -3.64 19.55
CA ILE A 156 -3.06 -3.79 18.29
C ILE A 156 -2.87 -5.18 17.66
N ASN A 157 -1.69 -5.80 17.88
CA ASN A 157 -1.38 -7.11 17.33
C ASN A 157 -2.17 -8.26 17.96
N ASP A 158 -2.75 -8.05 19.14
CA ASP A 158 -3.51 -9.04 19.88
C ASP A 158 -5.01 -8.68 19.99
N ALA A 159 -5.40 -7.51 19.44
CA ALA A 159 -6.77 -6.98 19.45
C ALA A 159 -7.74 -7.89 18.70
N GLN A 160 -8.92 -8.16 19.27
CA GLN A 160 -9.94 -9.05 18.71
C GLN A 160 -11.19 -8.29 18.24
N THR A 161 -11.37 -7.08 18.73
CA THR A 161 -12.56 -6.25 18.43
C THR A 161 -12.14 -4.92 17.82
N ALA A 162 -13.06 -4.28 17.10
CA ALA A 162 -12.83 -2.95 16.53
C ALA A 162 -12.45 -1.91 17.61
N LEU A 163 -13.01 -2.02 18.81
CA LEU A 163 -12.69 -1.11 19.91
C LEU A 163 -11.28 -1.33 20.46
N GLU A 164 -10.83 -2.59 20.54
CA GLU A 164 -9.47 -2.92 20.94
C GLU A 164 -8.45 -2.49 19.86
N VAL A 165 -8.79 -2.66 18.57
CA VAL A 165 -7.96 -2.12 17.47
C VAL A 165 -7.85 -0.61 17.59
N LEU A 166 -8.98 0.08 17.83
CA LEU A 166 -8.99 1.53 18.02
C LEU A 166 -8.16 1.96 19.23
N ALA A 167 -8.10 1.16 20.30
CA ALA A 167 -7.23 1.41 21.46
C ALA A 167 -5.74 1.31 21.13
N GLY A 168 -5.37 0.50 20.15
CA GLY A 168 -4.00 0.38 19.65
C GLY A 168 -3.59 1.45 18.63
N LEU A 169 -4.52 2.32 18.22
CA LEU A 169 -4.27 3.44 17.29
C LEU A 169 -4.25 4.76 18.08
N ASP A 170 -3.35 5.67 17.72
CA ASP A 170 -3.27 6.99 18.38
C ASP A 170 -3.76 8.14 17.50
N ALA A 171 -3.81 7.99 16.19
CA ALA A 171 -4.28 9.03 15.29
C ALA A 171 -4.95 8.48 14.02
N ILE A 172 -5.91 9.27 13.48
CA ILE A 172 -6.32 9.22 12.08
C ILE A 172 -5.70 10.43 11.37
N ILE A 173 -5.17 10.23 10.18
CA ILE A 173 -4.36 11.21 9.46
C ILE A 173 -4.97 11.42 8.07
N PRO A 174 -5.30 12.66 7.66
CA PRO A 174 -5.56 12.99 6.26
C PRO A 174 -4.40 12.50 5.40
N PHE A 175 -4.71 11.68 4.42
CA PHE A 175 -3.70 11.05 3.57
C PHE A 175 -4.12 11.12 2.10
N ALA A 176 -3.15 11.35 1.24
CA ALA A 176 -3.35 11.24 -0.19
C ALA A 176 -2.18 10.49 -0.80
N GLU A 177 -2.44 9.73 -1.85
CA GLU A 177 -1.42 8.95 -2.51
C GLU A 177 -1.36 9.25 -4.02
N ILE A 178 -0.15 9.18 -4.56
CA ILE A 178 0.08 9.10 -6.01
C ILE A 178 0.86 7.80 -6.28
N PRO A 179 0.18 6.65 -6.38
CA PRO A 179 0.81 5.42 -6.83
C PRO A 179 1.14 5.52 -8.33
N ASP A 180 2.17 4.80 -8.75
CA ASP A 180 2.64 4.76 -10.14
C ASP A 180 2.80 3.32 -10.64
N PRO A 181 1.70 2.60 -10.93
CA PRO A 181 1.76 1.25 -11.46
C PRO A 181 2.15 1.26 -12.95
N TYR A 182 3.37 1.66 -13.24
CA TYR A 182 3.89 1.79 -14.59
C TYR A 182 4.48 0.46 -15.06
N TYR A 183 3.68 -0.28 -15.85
CA TYR A 183 4.06 -1.59 -16.41
C TYR A 183 4.17 -1.52 -17.93
N GLU A 184 4.95 -2.44 -18.50
CA GLU A 184 4.87 -2.76 -19.92
C GLU A 184 3.45 -3.16 -20.29
N GLU A 185 3.04 -2.91 -21.54
CA GLU A 185 1.68 -3.17 -21.97
C GLU A 185 1.35 -4.68 -21.88
N GLY A 186 0.22 -4.99 -21.25
CA GLY A 186 -0.26 -6.35 -21.07
C GLY A 186 0.50 -7.19 -20.03
N SER A 187 1.53 -6.65 -19.37
CA SER A 187 2.36 -7.42 -18.42
C SER A 187 1.83 -7.42 -16.99
N ARG A 188 0.88 -6.53 -16.64
CA ARG A 188 0.36 -6.39 -15.28
C ARG A 188 -0.51 -7.58 -14.90
N THR A 189 -0.19 -8.22 -13.78
CA THR A 189 -1.02 -9.23 -13.10
C THR A 189 -1.29 -8.79 -11.67
N ILE A 190 -2.27 -9.41 -10.99
CA ILE A 190 -2.54 -9.12 -9.56
C ILE A 190 -1.33 -9.51 -8.71
N ASN A 191 -0.79 -10.71 -8.89
CA ASN A 191 0.36 -11.15 -8.11
C ASN A 191 1.61 -10.32 -8.42
N GLY A 192 1.82 -9.92 -9.69
CA GLY A 192 2.86 -8.97 -10.08
C GLY A 192 2.67 -7.59 -9.44
N THR A 193 1.40 -7.15 -9.25
CA THR A 193 1.09 -5.91 -8.52
C THR A 193 1.50 -6.02 -7.05
N ILE A 194 1.28 -7.17 -6.41
CA ILE A 194 1.75 -7.44 -5.04
C ILE A 194 3.28 -7.38 -4.99
N VAL A 195 3.97 -8.12 -5.86
CA VAL A 195 5.44 -8.15 -5.92
C VAL A 195 6.04 -6.76 -6.07
N SER A 196 5.50 -5.93 -6.96
CA SER A 196 5.97 -4.57 -7.19
C SER A 196 5.50 -3.55 -6.16
N ASN A 197 5.14 -3.99 -4.96
CA ASN A 197 4.69 -3.16 -3.86
C ASN A 197 3.51 -2.24 -4.24
N MET A 198 2.57 -2.77 -5.03
CA MET A 198 1.35 -2.07 -5.49
C MET A 198 1.62 -0.78 -6.29
N GLY A 199 2.85 -0.56 -6.74
CA GLY A 199 3.25 0.70 -7.38
C GLY A 199 3.27 1.88 -6.41
N SER A 200 3.39 1.65 -5.10
CA SER A 200 3.46 2.70 -4.08
C SER A 200 4.62 3.64 -4.36
N ARG A 201 4.37 4.96 -4.38
CA ARG A 201 5.42 5.91 -4.77
C ARG A 201 5.42 7.20 -3.95
N LEU A 202 4.33 7.97 -3.92
CA LEU A 202 4.27 9.24 -3.22
C LEU A 202 3.04 9.26 -2.31
N GLY A 203 3.25 9.48 -1.01
CA GLY A 203 2.21 9.65 -0.01
C GLY A 203 2.34 11.00 0.67
N PHE A 204 1.23 11.67 0.92
CA PHE A 204 1.18 12.98 1.55
C PHE A 204 0.37 12.89 2.83
N VAL A 205 0.93 13.39 3.93
CA VAL A 205 0.32 13.34 5.26
C VAL A 205 -0.07 14.73 5.74
N GLY A 206 -1.32 14.87 6.17
CA GLY A 206 -1.82 16.04 6.90
C GLY A 206 -1.51 15.98 8.39
N GLU A 207 -2.09 16.90 9.15
CA GLU A 207 -1.94 16.92 10.60
C GLU A 207 -2.74 15.76 11.25
N PRO A 208 -2.14 15.01 12.18
CA PRO A 208 -2.83 13.93 12.86
C PRO A 208 -3.99 14.40 13.74
N VAL A 209 -5.12 13.74 13.64
CA VAL A 209 -6.24 13.88 14.57
C VAL A 209 -6.15 12.77 15.60
N ILE A 210 -6.01 13.14 16.85
CA ILE A 210 -5.82 12.19 17.96
C ILE A 210 -7.10 11.40 18.20
N LEU A 211 -6.96 10.09 18.29
CA LEU A 211 -8.04 9.13 18.53
C LEU A 211 -8.20 8.81 20.03
N SER A 212 -9.38 8.32 20.36
CA SER A 212 -9.62 7.64 21.62
C SER A 212 -10.55 6.44 21.39
N ALA A 213 -10.36 5.37 22.16
CA ALA A 213 -11.12 4.13 22.03
C ALA A 213 -12.55 4.27 22.59
N THR A 214 -13.41 4.95 21.84
CA THR A 214 -14.81 5.20 22.21
C THR A 214 -15.77 4.82 21.08
N GLN A 215 -17.02 4.52 21.43
CA GLN A 215 -18.07 4.26 20.46
C GLN A 215 -18.30 5.46 19.53
N GLN A 216 -18.14 6.68 20.02
CA GLN A 216 -18.26 7.88 19.21
C GLN A 216 -17.20 7.93 18.10
N TRP A 217 -15.95 7.54 18.39
CA TRP A 217 -14.90 7.48 17.38
C TRP A 217 -15.14 6.36 16.36
N LEU A 218 -15.66 5.19 16.79
CA LEU A 218 -16.07 4.15 15.84
C LEU A 218 -17.10 4.67 14.84
N GLU A 219 -18.08 5.45 15.32
CA GLU A 219 -19.10 6.04 14.46
C GLU A 219 -18.51 7.09 13.51
N LYS A 220 -17.65 7.99 13.99
CA LYS A 220 -17.00 9.01 13.17
C LYS A 220 -16.16 8.40 12.04
N ILE A 221 -15.32 7.41 12.36
CA ILE A 221 -14.46 6.70 11.39
C ILE A 221 -15.29 6.05 10.28
N ASN A 222 -16.47 5.52 10.60
CA ASN A 222 -17.34 4.86 9.62
C ASN A 222 -18.24 5.82 8.83
N LYS A 223 -18.24 7.14 9.13
CA LYS A 223 -19.22 8.07 8.54
C LYS A 223 -18.64 9.40 8.07
N PHE A 224 -17.35 9.67 8.30
CA PHE A 224 -16.77 10.94 7.83
C PHE A 224 -16.98 11.12 6.32
N THR A 225 -16.96 12.36 5.88
CA THR A 225 -17.04 12.71 4.46
C THR A 225 -15.76 13.38 4.02
N PHE A 226 -15.50 13.38 2.72
CA PHE A 226 -14.37 14.06 2.13
C PHE A 226 -14.77 14.86 0.89
N ALA A 227 -13.99 15.85 0.56
CA ALA A 227 -14.04 16.55 -0.72
C ALA A 227 -12.62 16.83 -1.22
N VAL A 228 -12.45 16.81 -2.53
CA VAL A 228 -11.21 17.18 -3.21
C VAL A 228 -11.47 18.41 -4.07
N HIS A 229 -10.68 19.45 -3.86
CA HIS A 229 -10.74 20.68 -4.63
C HIS A 229 -9.42 20.96 -5.37
N ASP A 230 -9.49 21.69 -6.46
CA ASP A 230 -8.32 22.23 -7.15
C ASP A 230 -7.88 23.59 -6.56
N GLU A 231 -6.80 24.18 -7.12
CA GLU A 231 -6.27 25.50 -6.75
C GLU A 231 -7.25 26.66 -6.96
N HIS A 232 -8.32 26.45 -7.72
CA HIS A 232 -9.36 27.45 -7.99
C HIS A 232 -10.61 27.25 -7.11
N GLY A 233 -10.59 26.23 -6.23
CA GLY A 233 -11.75 25.86 -5.42
C GLY A 233 -12.83 25.06 -6.17
N ASN A 234 -12.55 24.57 -7.36
CA ASN A 234 -13.49 23.72 -8.06
C ASN A 234 -13.52 22.32 -7.41
N LEU A 235 -14.72 21.82 -7.15
CA LEU A 235 -14.91 20.48 -6.62
C LEU A 235 -14.54 19.43 -7.69
N ILE A 236 -13.57 18.57 -7.35
CA ILE A 236 -13.06 17.49 -8.22
C ILE A 236 -13.72 16.17 -7.86
N ASP A 237 -13.84 15.91 -6.55
CA ASP A 237 -14.39 14.66 -6.02
C ASP A 237 -14.97 14.90 -4.62
N GLN A 238 -15.92 14.06 -4.22
CA GLN A 238 -16.45 14.02 -2.88
C GLN A 238 -17.07 12.66 -2.57
N GLY A 239 -17.11 12.31 -1.30
CA GLY A 239 -17.70 11.05 -0.89
C GLY A 239 -17.88 10.93 0.62
N THR A 240 -18.26 9.75 1.03
CA THR A 240 -18.46 9.39 2.44
C THR A 240 -17.96 7.98 2.71
N MET A 241 -17.46 7.75 3.91
CA MET A 241 -17.13 6.40 4.38
C MET A 241 -18.38 5.55 4.65
N ALA A 242 -19.53 6.18 4.84
CA ALA A 242 -20.77 5.44 5.09
C ALA A 242 -21.11 4.47 3.96
N GLY A 243 -21.04 3.17 4.25
CA GLY A 243 -21.30 2.10 3.27
C GLY A 243 -20.19 1.83 2.27
N TRP A 244 -18.99 2.40 2.46
CA TRP A 244 -17.83 2.15 1.61
C TRP A 244 -17.15 0.83 1.98
N TYR A 245 -16.49 0.78 3.13
CA TYR A 245 -15.98 -0.41 3.82
C TYR A 245 -15.85 -0.08 5.32
N GLU A 246 -15.57 -1.08 6.16
CA GLU A 246 -15.35 -0.90 7.58
C GLU A 246 -13.86 -0.73 7.89
N PRO A 247 -13.35 0.50 8.14
CA PRO A 247 -11.92 0.77 8.24
C PRO A 247 -11.18 -0.12 9.25
N LEU A 248 -11.74 -0.33 10.44
CA LEU A 248 -11.07 -1.11 11.47
C LEU A 248 -11.05 -2.61 11.15
N GLN A 249 -11.98 -3.13 10.33
CA GLN A 249 -11.92 -4.49 9.81
C GLN A 249 -10.77 -4.63 8.80
N VAL A 250 -10.51 -3.60 7.99
CA VAL A 250 -9.35 -3.57 7.09
C VAL A 250 -8.05 -3.55 7.89
N VAL A 251 -7.98 -2.83 9.02
CA VAL A 251 -6.82 -2.86 9.92
C VAL A 251 -6.61 -4.27 10.50
N ILE A 252 -7.69 -4.95 10.94
CA ILE A 252 -7.62 -6.33 11.44
C ILE A 252 -7.05 -7.25 10.35
N TRP A 253 -7.63 -7.19 9.15
CA TRP A 253 -7.15 -7.98 8.01
C TRP A 253 -5.66 -7.72 7.71
N LEU A 254 -5.24 -6.45 7.63
CA LEU A 254 -3.84 -6.08 7.37
C LEU A 254 -2.90 -6.62 8.44
N ARG A 255 -3.23 -6.47 9.71
CA ARG A 255 -2.49 -7.02 10.83
C ARG A 255 -2.35 -8.55 10.72
N ASP A 256 -3.45 -9.25 10.43
CA ASP A 256 -3.46 -10.70 10.33
C ASP A 256 -2.59 -11.19 9.15
N GLN A 257 -2.62 -10.49 8.01
CA GLN A 257 -1.73 -10.75 6.88
C GLN A 257 -0.26 -10.56 7.24
N LEU A 258 0.06 -9.54 8.05
CA LEU A 258 1.41 -9.30 8.53
C LEU A 258 1.85 -10.39 9.50
N LEU A 259 1.01 -10.78 10.45
CA LEU A 259 1.29 -11.86 11.41
C LEU A 259 1.54 -13.20 10.70
N GLN A 260 0.76 -13.54 9.67
CA GLN A 260 0.97 -14.73 8.83
C GLN A 260 2.35 -14.71 8.14
N SER A 261 2.87 -13.54 7.83
CA SER A 261 4.20 -13.34 7.26
C SER A 261 5.30 -13.14 8.33
N GLY A 262 5.00 -13.42 9.60
CA GLY A 262 5.95 -13.26 10.72
C GLY A 262 6.29 -11.81 11.07
N LYS A 263 5.47 -10.85 10.62
CA LYS A 263 5.64 -9.40 10.88
C LYS A 263 4.62 -8.94 11.92
N ARG A 264 4.94 -7.87 12.63
CA ARG A 264 4.05 -7.24 13.61
C ARG A 264 4.01 -5.74 13.37
N LEU A 265 2.86 -5.15 13.62
CA LEU A 265 2.70 -3.70 13.69
C LEU A 265 3.47 -3.14 14.88
N SER A 266 4.04 -1.96 14.74
CA SER A 266 4.82 -1.27 15.77
C SER A 266 4.33 0.16 15.95
N PRO A 267 4.40 0.74 17.16
CA PRO A 267 4.08 2.14 17.38
C PRO A 267 4.82 3.06 16.41
N GLY A 268 4.07 3.95 15.76
CA GLY A 268 4.53 4.85 14.70
C GLY A 268 4.28 4.34 13.28
N ASP A 269 3.95 3.07 13.08
CA ASP A 269 3.61 2.57 11.74
C ASP A 269 2.37 3.29 11.19
N LEU A 270 2.46 3.76 9.94
CA LEU A 270 1.33 4.31 9.18
C LEU A 270 0.56 3.18 8.51
N LEU A 271 -0.77 3.24 8.56
CA LEU A 271 -1.66 2.27 7.93
C LEU A 271 -2.59 3.01 6.96
N SER A 272 -2.21 3.12 5.68
CA SER A 272 -3.07 3.64 4.61
C SER A 272 -4.07 2.55 4.20
N LEU A 273 -5.35 2.89 4.19
CA LEU A 273 -6.41 1.88 3.99
C LEU A 273 -6.93 1.81 2.56
N GLY A 274 -6.37 2.63 1.68
CA GLY A 274 -6.68 2.64 0.26
C GLY A 274 -7.75 3.65 -0.13
N ASN A 275 -7.86 3.85 -1.42
CA ASN A 275 -8.66 4.91 -2.03
C ASN A 275 -10.14 4.88 -1.61
N ILE A 276 -10.64 6.05 -1.21
CA ILE A 276 -12.05 6.29 -0.83
C ILE A 276 -12.81 7.13 -1.87
N GLY A 277 -12.14 7.55 -2.95
CA GLY A 277 -12.68 8.41 -3.99
C GLY A 277 -12.52 7.84 -5.40
N ILE A 278 -12.57 8.73 -6.37
CA ILE A 278 -12.34 8.41 -7.78
C ILE A 278 -10.86 8.60 -8.11
N LEU A 279 -10.26 7.62 -8.80
CA LEU A 279 -8.89 7.70 -9.28
C LEU A 279 -8.76 8.83 -10.32
N ARG A 280 -7.94 9.85 -10.05
CA ARG A 280 -7.73 10.99 -10.93
C ARG A 280 -6.39 10.91 -11.65
N GLN A 281 -6.43 10.72 -12.97
CA GLN A 281 -5.21 10.62 -13.77
C GLN A 281 -4.44 11.94 -13.79
N LEU A 282 -3.13 11.86 -13.65
CA LEU A 282 -2.24 13.02 -13.66
C LEU A 282 -1.46 13.15 -14.98
N HIS A 283 -1.40 12.10 -15.78
CA HIS A 283 -0.68 12.01 -17.05
C HIS A 283 -1.63 11.87 -18.24
N GLU A 284 -1.34 12.58 -19.35
CA GLU A 284 -2.17 12.61 -20.58
C GLU A 284 -2.32 11.23 -21.23
N ASN A 285 -1.29 10.41 -21.16
CA ASN A 285 -1.25 9.10 -21.83
C ASN A 285 -1.76 7.96 -20.93
N SER A 286 -2.63 8.24 -19.99
CA SER A 286 -3.18 7.22 -19.12
C SER A 286 -4.28 6.42 -19.81
N PRO A 287 -4.32 5.09 -19.70
CA PRO A 287 -5.40 4.26 -20.23
C PRO A 287 -6.71 4.44 -19.46
N ARG A 288 -6.71 5.17 -18.34
CA ARG A 288 -7.88 5.37 -17.47
C ARG A 288 -8.65 6.66 -17.72
N GLY A 289 -8.31 7.40 -18.78
CA GLY A 289 -9.00 8.64 -19.14
C GLY A 289 -8.10 9.87 -19.22
N PRO A 290 -8.66 11.05 -19.48
CA PRO A 290 -7.89 12.28 -19.62
C PRO A 290 -7.24 12.70 -18.31
N ALA A 291 -6.08 13.36 -18.43
CA ALA A 291 -5.37 13.91 -17.28
C ALA A 291 -6.17 15.05 -16.63
N TYR A 292 -6.15 15.07 -15.32
CA TYR A 292 -6.57 16.23 -14.54
C TYR A 292 -5.41 17.21 -14.42
N ARG A 293 -5.62 18.44 -14.88
CA ARG A 293 -4.53 19.42 -15.09
C ARG A 293 -4.37 20.45 -13.97
N SER A 294 -4.78 20.15 -12.75
CA SER A 294 -4.53 21.02 -11.61
C SER A 294 -3.09 20.93 -11.14
N ASP A 295 -2.57 22.04 -10.63
CA ASP A 295 -1.26 22.14 -10.00
C ASP A 295 -1.33 21.97 -8.47
N GLU A 296 -2.54 22.01 -7.89
CA GLU A 296 -2.79 21.74 -6.48
C GLU A 296 -4.07 20.94 -6.29
N PHE A 297 -4.04 20.03 -5.33
CA PHE A 297 -5.20 19.28 -4.87
C PHE A 297 -5.28 19.41 -3.35
N ILE A 298 -6.45 19.81 -2.86
CA ILE A 298 -6.74 19.93 -1.42
C ILE A 298 -7.81 18.90 -1.09
N LEU A 299 -7.47 17.96 -0.24
CA LEU A 299 -8.38 16.94 0.27
C LEU A 299 -8.80 17.35 1.68
N SER A 300 -10.08 17.64 1.86
CA SER A 300 -10.66 18.04 3.14
C SER A 300 -11.55 16.94 3.69
N TYR A 301 -11.41 16.62 4.98
CA TYR A 301 -12.16 15.57 5.68
C TYR A 301 -13.04 16.21 6.75
N TYR A 302 -14.32 15.88 6.75
CA TYR A 302 -15.35 16.47 7.59
C TYR A 302 -15.94 15.43 8.53
N GLY A 303 -16.30 15.85 9.74
CA GLY A 303 -16.98 14.99 10.73
C GLY A 303 -16.03 14.19 11.63
N LEU A 304 -14.72 14.34 11.47
CA LEU A 304 -13.73 13.79 12.41
C LEU A 304 -13.61 14.68 13.65
N VAL A 305 -13.42 15.98 13.44
CA VAL A 305 -13.40 17.04 14.45
C VAL A 305 -14.32 18.19 14.01
N ASP A 306 -14.40 19.26 14.81
CA ASP A 306 -15.32 20.38 14.52
C ASP A 306 -14.97 21.10 13.22
N GLU A 307 -13.67 21.37 12.99
CA GLU A 307 -13.18 21.95 11.74
C GLU A 307 -12.69 20.87 10.79
N PRO A 308 -12.76 21.11 9.46
CA PRO A 308 -12.20 20.18 8.48
C PRO A 308 -10.68 20.00 8.67
N VAL A 309 -10.20 18.78 8.49
CA VAL A 309 -8.76 18.48 8.45
C VAL A 309 -8.33 18.18 7.03
N GLU A 310 -7.14 18.60 6.65
CA GLU A 310 -6.76 18.66 5.24
C GLU A 310 -5.38 18.06 4.97
N VAL A 311 -5.22 17.58 3.73
CA VAL A 311 -3.92 17.32 3.11
C VAL A 311 -3.90 17.94 1.73
N ALA A 312 -2.82 18.68 1.44
CA ALA A 312 -2.61 19.32 0.15
C ALA A 312 -1.44 18.68 -0.61
N ILE A 313 -1.59 18.57 -1.92
CA ILE A 313 -0.56 18.10 -2.86
C ILE A 313 -0.32 19.22 -3.86
N ARG A 314 0.94 19.57 -4.14
CA ARG A 314 1.31 20.51 -5.19
C ARG A 314 2.14 19.81 -6.25
N ILE A 315 1.77 20.00 -7.52
CA ILE A 315 2.41 19.33 -8.65
C ILE A 315 3.06 20.36 -9.56
N ASP A 316 4.37 20.25 -9.72
CA ASP A 316 5.10 21.03 -10.72
C ASP A 316 5.07 20.28 -12.07
N ARG A 317 4.42 20.88 -13.05
CA ARG A 317 4.29 20.35 -14.42
C ARG A 317 5.26 21.02 -15.42
N SER A 318 6.16 21.86 -14.95
CA SER A 318 7.08 22.64 -15.80
C SER A 318 8.13 21.79 -16.51
N LYS A 319 8.45 20.62 -15.98
CA LYS A 319 9.36 19.66 -16.60
C LYS A 319 8.54 18.59 -17.34
N ARG A 320 8.38 18.75 -18.62
CA ARG A 320 7.84 17.75 -19.55
C ARG A 320 8.94 17.24 -20.48
#